data_7bdea9f3735571516564bf53229d4c3c
#
_entry.id   7bdea9f3735571516564bf53229d4c3c
#
_cell.length_a   1.000
_cell.length_b   1.000
_cell.length_c   1.000
_cell.angle_alpha   90.00
_cell.angle_beta   90.00
_cell.angle_gamma   90.00
#
_symmetry.space_group_name_H-M   'P 1'
#
loop_
_entity.id
_entity.type
_entity.pdbx_description
1 polymer ?
#
loop_
_entity_poly.entity_id
_entity_poly.type
_entity_poly.pdbx_seq_one_letter_code
_entity_poly.pdbx_strand_id
1 'polypeptide(L)'
;MAFTLAASCEYREEIRKSRFLALAAPVDSAEQALAFIERHRDPGASHNCWAFRCGDQYRFSDDGEPGGTAGRPILAAIEGQDCDRVMVLVIRWYGGIQLGTGGLARAYGGGAAKCLQGGERIELIARVTARCHVPFAELARVKARLADWQAVLEEERFDAQGAELRLALPAERLAQAARQLADLGRGQIRLEQD
;
A
#
# COMPACT_ATOMS: atom_id res chain seq x y z
N MET A 1 11.35 -5.10 1.71
CA MET A 1 10.37 -5.02 0.60
C MET A 1 9.03 -4.70 1.24
N ALA A 2 8.25 -3.78 0.65
CA ALA A 2 6.93 -3.47 1.16
C ALA A 2 5.87 -4.05 0.22
N PHE A 3 4.73 -4.48 0.79
CA PHE A 3 3.62 -5.07 0.04
C PHE A 3 2.32 -4.34 0.32
N THR A 4 1.43 -4.28 -0.65
CA THR A 4 0.02 -3.93 -0.47
C THR A 4 -0.86 -5.12 -0.86
N LEU A 5 -2.17 -4.97 -0.73
CA LEU A 5 -3.14 -5.97 -1.17
C LEU A 5 -3.63 -5.68 -2.59
N ALA A 6 -3.85 -6.73 -3.40
CA ALA A 6 -4.48 -6.61 -4.71
C ALA A 6 -5.96 -6.24 -4.63
N ALA A 7 -6.64 -6.73 -3.58
CA ALA A 7 -8.06 -6.51 -3.32
C ALA A 7 -8.35 -6.63 -1.83
N SER A 8 -9.56 -6.25 -1.42
CA SER A 8 -10.03 -6.46 -0.04
C SER A 8 -10.14 -7.94 0.27
N CYS A 9 -9.83 -8.31 1.50
CA CYS A 9 -9.95 -9.68 2.02
C CYS A 9 -10.55 -9.68 3.43
N GLU A 10 -11.02 -10.84 3.87
CA GLU A 10 -11.61 -11.00 5.19
C GLU A 10 -11.13 -12.28 5.87
N TYR A 11 -11.16 -12.26 7.21
CA TYR A 11 -10.89 -13.42 8.05
C TYR A 11 -11.86 -13.43 9.25
N ARG A 12 -12.42 -14.58 9.56
CA ARG A 12 -13.37 -14.76 10.67
C ARG A 12 -12.85 -15.76 11.68
N GLU A 13 -13.04 -15.44 12.96
CA GLU A 13 -12.62 -16.31 14.05
C GLU A 13 -13.56 -16.15 15.24
N GLU A 14 -13.77 -17.23 15.98
CA GLU A 14 -14.45 -17.20 17.28
C GLU A 14 -13.44 -17.57 18.37
N ILE A 15 -13.32 -16.73 19.39
CA ILE A 15 -12.44 -16.93 20.53
C ILE A 15 -13.25 -16.73 21.81
N ARG A 16 -13.40 -17.76 22.62
CA ARG A 16 -14.16 -17.72 23.86
C ARG A 16 -15.56 -17.08 23.68
N LYS A 17 -16.30 -17.54 22.67
CA LYS A 17 -17.63 -17.05 22.29
C LYS A 17 -17.66 -15.61 21.75
N SER A 18 -16.59 -14.85 21.80
CA SER A 18 -16.50 -13.59 21.06
C SER A 18 -16.25 -13.89 19.58
N ARG A 19 -17.03 -13.27 18.70
CA ARG A 19 -16.83 -13.35 17.25
C ARG A 19 -15.97 -12.18 16.79
N PHE A 20 -15.01 -12.47 15.93
CA PHE A 20 -14.13 -11.48 15.31
C PHE A 20 -14.24 -11.57 13.80
N LEU A 21 -14.38 -10.43 13.16
CA LEU A 21 -14.30 -10.27 11.71
C LEU A 21 -13.20 -9.27 11.39
N ALA A 22 -12.11 -9.73 10.79
CA ALA A 22 -11.06 -8.86 10.26
C ALA A 22 -11.34 -8.60 8.77
N LEU A 23 -11.33 -7.33 8.38
CA LEU A 23 -11.44 -6.85 7.02
C LEU A 23 -10.18 -6.07 6.68
N ALA A 24 -9.51 -6.41 5.60
CA ALA A 24 -8.34 -5.68 5.14
C ALA A 24 -8.56 -5.18 3.70
N ALA A 25 -8.02 -4.01 3.39
CA ALA A 25 -8.13 -3.41 2.06
C ALA A 25 -6.88 -2.61 1.70
N PRO A 26 -6.51 -2.53 0.40
CA PRO A 26 -5.52 -1.58 -0.07
C PRO A 26 -6.09 -0.15 0.04
N VAL A 27 -5.25 0.80 0.43
CA VAL A 27 -5.61 2.22 0.54
C VAL A 27 -4.43 3.08 0.10
N ASP A 28 -4.72 4.18 -0.61
CA ASP A 28 -3.70 5.10 -1.08
C ASP A 28 -3.58 6.36 -0.20
N SER A 29 -4.52 6.55 0.72
CA SER A 29 -4.52 7.69 1.63
C SER A 29 -5.25 7.40 2.93
N ALA A 30 -5.05 8.27 3.94
CA ALA A 30 -5.78 8.22 5.20
C ALA A 30 -7.29 8.40 5.00
N GLU A 31 -7.71 9.24 4.05
CA GLU A 31 -9.12 9.47 3.71
C GLU A 31 -9.79 8.20 3.21
N GLN A 32 -9.12 7.45 2.34
CA GLN A 32 -9.63 6.16 1.85
C GLN A 32 -9.75 5.14 2.98
N ALA A 33 -8.77 5.08 3.90
CA ALA A 33 -8.84 4.22 5.06
C ALA A 33 -10.03 4.55 5.96
N LEU A 34 -10.25 5.82 6.27
CA LEU A 34 -11.39 6.25 7.09
C LEU A 34 -12.73 6.00 6.40
N ALA A 35 -12.81 6.24 5.08
CA ALA A 35 -14.00 5.94 4.30
C ALA A 35 -14.33 4.43 4.29
N PHE A 36 -13.32 3.57 4.24
CA PHE A 36 -13.50 2.12 4.35
C PHE A 36 -14.06 1.74 5.71
N ILE A 37 -13.54 2.29 6.81
CA ILE A 37 -14.02 2.06 8.17
C ILE A 37 -15.51 2.44 8.27
N GLU A 38 -15.88 3.64 7.87
CA GLU A 38 -17.27 4.12 7.94
C GLU A 38 -18.24 3.26 7.12
N ARG A 39 -17.79 2.71 6.00
CA ARG A 39 -18.61 1.85 5.13
C ARG A 39 -18.83 0.45 5.73
N HIS A 40 -17.85 -0.08 6.46
CA HIS A 40 -17.84 -1.49 6.87
C HIS A 40 -17.98 -1.71 8.38
N ARG A 41 -17.90 -0.65 9.20
CA ARG A 41 -18.13 -0.76 10.63
C ARG A 41 -19.55 -1.28 10.92
N ASP A 42 -19.69 -2.07 11.96
CA ASP A 42 -20.99 -2.50 12.47
C ASP A 42 -21.33 -1.74 13.76
N PRO A 43 -22.30 -0.79 13.72
CA PRO A 43 -22.74 -0.07 14.92
C PRO A 43 -23.35 -0.97 15.99
N GLY A 44 -23.80 -2.18 15.63
CA GLY A 44 -24.33 -3.18 16.56
C GLY A 44 -23.26 -4.06 17.20
N ALA A 45 -22.01 -3.95 16.77
CA ALA A 45 -20.90 -4.66 17.39
C ALA A 45 -20.45 -4.00 18.69
N SER A 46 -19.75 -4.77 19.52
CA SER A 46 -19.18 -4.23 20.76
C SER A 46 -18.05 -3.26 20.48
N HIS A 47 -17.18 -3.56 19.51
CA HIS A 47 -16.02 -2.74 19.14
C HIS A 47 -15.70 -2.87 17.65
N ASN A 48 -15.26 -1.75 17.04
CA ASN A 48 -14.77 -1.65 15.67
C ASN A 48 -13.35 -1.09 15.72
N CYS A 49 -12.39 -1.93 16.02
CA CYS A 49 -10.99 -1.53 16.18
C CYS A 49 -10.26 -1.57 14.83
N TRP A 50 -9.35 -0.64 14.60
CA TRP A 50 -8.69 -0.55 13.31
C TRP A 50 -7.29 0.03 13.38
N ALA A 51 -6.53 -0.23 12.33
CA ALA A 51 -5.28 0.46 12.05
C ALA A 51 -5.07 0.57 10.53
N PHE A 52 -4.32 1.59 10.11
CA PHE A 52 -3.82 1.70 8.75
C PHE A 52 -2.39 2.23 8.74
N ARG A 53 -1.69 1.91 7.67
CA ARG A 53 -0.40 2.49 7.30
C ARG A 53 -0.43 2.88 5.83
N CYS A 54 0.04 4.09 5.53
CA CYS A 54 0.16 4.61 4.17
C CYS A 54 1.43 5.47 4.08
N GLY A 55 2.55 4.85 3.71
CA GLY A 55 3.87 5.45 3.77
C GLY A 55 4.27 5.80 5.22
N ASP A 56 4.59 7.07 5.45
CA ASP A 56 4.96 7.57 6.77
C ASP A 56 3.75 7.85 7.68
N GLN A 57 2.54 7.81 7.14
CA GLN A 57 1.32 8.03 7.89
C GLN A 57 0.76 6.72 8.41
N TYR A 58 0.47 6.67 9.71
CA TYR A 58 -0.25 5.58 10.34
C TYR A 58 -1.17 6.10 11.42
N ARG A 59 -2.28 5.41 11.63
CA ARG A 59 -3.22 5.65 12.72
C ARG A 59 -3.85 4.35 13.17
N PHE A 60 -4.35 4.33 14.40
CA PHE A 60 -5.06 3.19 14.96
C PHE A 60 -6.09 3.65 15.99
N SER A 61 -7.05 2.76 16.31
CA SER A 61 -8.08 2.98 17.31
C SER A 61 -8.42 1.69 18.02
N ASP A 62 -8.55 1.77 19.35
CA ASP A 62 -9.01 0.68 20.21
C ASP A 62 -10.54 0.64 20.31
N ASP A 63 -11.26 1.65 19.85
CA ASP A 63 -12.74 1.77 19.85
C ASP A 63 -13.41 1.26 21.15
N GLY A 64 -12.92 1.73 22.29
CA GLY A 64 -13.45 1.37 23.61
C GLY A 64 -12.92 0.07 24.22
N GLU A 65 -12.06 -0.68 23.54
CA GLU A 65 -11.28 -1.75 24.18
C GLU A 65 -10.24 -1.13 25.13
N PRO A 66 -9.70 -1.85 26.12
CA PRO A 66 -8.64 -1.35 26.97
C PRO A 66 -7.46 -0.81 26.15
N GLY A 67 -6.92 0.32 26.54
CA GLY A 67 -5.89 1.05 25.76
C GLY A 67 -4.71 0.17 25.35
N GLY A 68 -4.39 0.18 24.06
CA GLY A 68 -3.30 -0.56 23.47
C GLY A 68 -3.55 -2.06 23.24
N THR A 69 -4.77 -2.56 23.45
CA THR A 69 -5.07 -3.98 23.32
C THR A 69 -5.67 -4.40 21.98
N ALA A 70 -5.99 -3.44 21.11
CA ALA A 70 -6.64 -3.71 19.83
C ALA A 70 -5.93 -2.99 18.65
N GLY A 71 -6.01 -1.67 18.58
CA GLY A 71 -5.49 -0.90 17.46
C GLY A 71 -3.98 -1.03 17.28
N ARG A 72 -3.21 -0.99 18.37
CA ARG A 72 -1.76 -1.21 18.32
C ARG A 72 -1.37 -2.61 17.84
N PRO A 73 -1.95 -3.71 18.37
CA PRO A 73 -1.74 -5.06 17.84
C PRO A 73 -2.09 -5.20 16.35
N ILE A 74 -3.16 -4.53 15.87
CA ILE A 74 -3.51 -4.51 14.45
C ILE A 74 -2.40 -3.82 13.64
N LEU A 75 -1.93 -2.64 14.08
CA LEU A 75 -0.84 -1.94 13.43
C LEU A 75 0.45 -2.78 13.40
N ALA A 76 0.79 -3.41 14.52
CA ALA A 76 1.95 -4.31 14.59
C ALA A 76 1.84 -5.50 13.62
N ALA A 77 0.62 -6.02 13.37
CA ALA A 77 0.40 -7.06 12.37
C ALA A 77 0.64 -6.56 10.94
N ILE A 78 0.23 -5.32 10.62
CA ILE A 78 0.53 -4.68 9.33
C ILE A 78 2.04 -4.55 9.12
N GLU A 79 2.74 -4.01 10.12
CA GLU A 79 4.19 -3.80 10.09
C GLU A 79 4.96 -5.12 10.02
N GLY A 80 4.59 -6.09 10.85
CA GLY A 80 5.24 -7.40 10.89
C GLY A 80 5.05 -8.26 9.63
N GLN A 81 4.13 -7.87 8.74
CA GLN A 81 3.92 -8.49 7.43
C GLN A 81 4.57 -7.69 6.28
N ASP A 82 5.38 -6.68 6.60
CA ASP A 82 5.94 -5.74 5.63
C ASP A 82 4.87 -5.07 4.75
N CYS A 83 3.65 -4.91 5.28
CA CYS A 83 2.56 -4.28 4.55
C CYS A 83 2.59 -2.76 4.68
N ASP A 84 2.31 -2.09 3.57
CA ASP A 84 2.11 -0.65 3.48
C ASP A 84 0.95 -0.35 2.52
N ARG A 85 0.37 0.84 2.60
CA ARG A 85 -0.85 1.21 1.84
C ARG A 85 -1.97 0.20 2.06
N VAL A 86 -2.17 -0.17 3.32
CA VAL A 86 -3.25 -1.06 3.76
C VAL A 86 -3.92 -0.53 5.01
N MET A 87 -5.18 -0.88 5.14
CA MET A 87 -5.94 -0.72 6.36
C MET A 87 -6.52 -2.06 6.79
N VAL A 88 -6.70 -2.24 8.10
CA VAL A 88 -7.37 -3.40 8.70
C VAL A 88 -8.37 -2.91 9.74
N LEU A 89 -9.61 -3.35 9.58
CA LEU A 89 -10.71 -3.18 10.54
C LEU A 89 -11.02 -4.53 11.17
N VAL A 90 -11.02 -4.62 12.49
CA VAL A 90 -11.42 -5.82 13.21
C VAL A 90 -12.66 -5.51 14.05
N ILE A 91 -13.76 -6.14 13.70
CA ILE A 91 -15.05 -6.00 14.35
C ILE A 91 -15.21 -7.14 15.37
N ARG A 92 -15.58 -6.81 16.60
CA ARG A 92 -15.81 -7.78 17.66
C ARG A 92 -17.23 -7.69 18.19
N TRP A 93 -17.87 -8.84 18.30
CA TRP A 93 -19.11 -9.05 19.06
C TRP A 93 -18.78 -9.86 20.31
N TYR A 94 -18.94 -9.25 21.48
CA TYR A 94 -18.62 -9.85 22.76
C TYR A 94 -19.50 -11.06 23.08
N GLY A 95 -18.89 -12.16 23.49
CA GLY A 95 -19.58 -13.42 23.77
C GLY A 95 -19.80 -13.72 25.25
N GLY A 96 -19.62 -12.74 26.12
CA GLY A 96 -19.85 -12.90 27.57
C GLY A 96 -18.65 -13.43 28.36
N ILE A 97 -17.54 -13.80 27.70
CA ILE A 97 -16.33 -14.31 28.37
C ILE A 97 -15.17 -13.32 28.13
N GLN A 98 -14.58 -12.84 29.22
CA GLN A 98 -13.43 -11.93 29.13
C GLN A 98 -12.18 -12.64 28.61
N LEU A 99 -11.48 -12.02 27.69
CA LEU A 99 -10.21 -12.52 27.13
C LEU A 99 -8.99 -12.07 27.94
N GLY A 100 -9.12 -10.97 28.70
CA GLY A 100 -8.00 -10.27 29.32
C GLY A 100 -7.17 -9.48 28.29
N THR A 101 -6.31 -8.59 28.77
CA THR A 101 -5.52 -7.69 27.89
C THR A 101 -4.63 -8.45 26.92
N GLY A 102 -3.91 -9.46 27.38
CA GLY A 102 -3.08 -10.31 26.53
C GLY A 102 -3.88 -11.17 25.55
N GLY A 103 -5.08 -11.62 25.94
CA GLY A 103 -6.00 -12.34 25.06
C GLY A 103 -6.56 -11.45 23.95
N LEU A 104 -6.92 -10.19 24.29
CA LEU A 104 -7.38 -9.19 23.31
C LEU A 104 -6.28 -8.86 22.31
N ALA A 105 -5.07 -8.56 22.77
CA ALA A 105 -3.96 -8.24 21.88
C ALA A 105 -3.67 -9.37 20.88
N ARG A 106 -3.69 -10.63 21.35
CA ARG A 106 -3.52 -11.79 20.47
C ARG A 106 -4.70 -11.98 19.50
N ALA A 107 -5.93 -11.73 19.93
CA ALA A 107 -7.11 -11.87 19.08
C ALA A 107 -7.10 -10.83 17.94
N TYR A 108 -6.90 -9.55 18.27
CA TYR A 108 -6.87 -8.47 17.30
C TYR A 108 -5.67 -8.55 16.35
N GLY A 109 -4.47 -8.69 16.91
CA GLY A 109 -3.24 -8.80 16.10
C GLY A 109 -3.19 -10.10 15.30
N GLY A 110 -3.57 -11.22 15.89
CA GLY A 110 -3.62 -12.51 15.21
C GLY A 110 -4.66 -12.56 14.09
N GLY A 111 -5.86 -12.02 14.33
CA GLY A 111 -6.91 -11.91 13.31
C GLY A 111 -6.49 -11.02 12.14
N ALA A 112 -5.88 -9.86 12.42
CA ALA A 112 -5.33 -8.97 11.41
C ALA A 112 -4.23 -9.66 10.59
N ALA A 113 -3.28 -10.35 11.25
CA ALA A 113 -2.21 -11.07 10.59
C ALA A 113 -2.73 -12.17 9.65
N LYS A 114 -3.67 -12.99 10.11
CA LYS A 114 -4.30 -14.06 9.32
C LYS A 114 -5.08 -13.49 8.12
N CYS A 115 -5.77 -12.38 8.31
CA CYS A 115 -6.47 -11.68 7.23
C CYS A 115 -5.50 -11.22 6.14
N LEU A 116 -4.41 -10.54 6.50
CA LEU A 116 -3.38 -10.08 5.57
C LEU A 116 -2.65 -11.24 4.87
N GLN A 117 -2.40 -12.34 5.57
CA GLN A 117 -1.77 -13.53 5.00
C GLN A 117 -2.66 -14.25 3.98
N GLY A 118 -3.98 -14.20 4.17
CA GLY A 118 -4.95 -14.78 3.25
C GLY A 118 -5.22 -13.92 2.00
N GLY A 119 -4.82 -12.65 1.99
CA GLY A 119 -4.97 -11.75 0.85
C GLY A 119 -3.87 -11.91 -0.19
N GLU A 120 -4.20 -11.64 -1.44
CA GLU A 120 -3.22 -11.54 -2.52
C GLU A 120 -2.36 -10.28 -2.34
N ARG A 121 -1.03 -10.44 -2.31
CA ARG A 121 -0.08 -9.35 -2.08
C ARG A 121 0.53 -8.86 -3.37
N ILE A 122 0.69 -7.55 -3.48
CA ILE A 122 1.41 -6.88 -4.56
C ILE A 122 2.64 -6.19 -3.96
N GLU A 123 3.81 -6.42 -4.54
CA GLU A 123 5.02 -5.72 -4.14
C GLU A 123 4.93 -4.23 -4.48
N LEU A 124 5.20 -3.37 -3.49
CA LEU A 124 5.32 -1.94 -3.66
C LEU A 124 6.74 -1.60 -4.11
N ILE A 125 6.89 -1.38 -5.40
CA ILE A 125 8.17 -0.99 -5.99
C ILE A 125 8.35 0.51 -5.76
N ALA A 126 9.36 0.88 -4.97
CA ALA A 126 9.75 2.28 -4.82
C ALA A 126 10.23 2.84 -6.16
N ARG A 127 9.55 3.87 -6.66
CA ARG A 127 9.86 4.52 -7.92
C ARG A 127 10.49 5.88 -7.66
N VAL A 128 11.45 6.25 -8.50
CA VAL A 128 12.00 7.59 -8.58
C VAL A 128 11.44 8.28 -9.83
N THR A 129 11.26 9.59 -9.75
CA THR A 129 10.84 10.40 -10.90
C THR A 129 12.07 10.94 -11.61
N ALA A 130 12.07 10.88 -12.93
CA ALA A 130 13.12 11.41 -13.78
C ALA A 130 12.53 11.99 -15.05
N ARG A 131 13.25 12.95 -15.65
CA ARG A 131 12.83 13.64 -16.88
C ARG A 131 13.87 13.47 -17.96
N CYS A 132 13.39 13.45 -19.20
CA CYS A 132 14.26 13.52 -20.37
C CYS A 132 13.53 14.24 -21.52
N HIS A 133 14.28 15.03 -22.30
CA HIS A 133 13.79 15.55 -23.57
C HIS A 133 14.18 14.59 -24.71
N VAL A 134 13.19 14.18 -25.50
CA VAL A 134 13.36 13.20 -26.56
C VAL A 134 12.96 13.81 -27.90
N PRO A 135 13.89 13.91 -28.91
CA PRO A 135 13.56 14.36 -30.24
C PRO A 135 12.47 13.49 -30.90
N PHE A 136 11.67 14.09 -31.80
CA PHE A 136 10.59 13.36 -32.49
C PHE A 136 11.08 12.10 -33.20
N ALA A 137 12.27 12.12 -33.78
CA ALA A 137 12.85 10.99 -34.51
C ALA A 137 13.04 9.73 -33.61
N GLU A 138 13.32 9.95 -32.33
CA GLU A 138 13.60 8.88 -31.36
C GLU A 138 12.41 8.54 -30.42
N LEU A 139 11.37 9.36 -30.43
CA LEU A 139 10.28 9.29 -29.45
C LEU A 139 9.57 7.92 -29.44
N ALA A 140 9.25 7.38 -30.61
CA ALA A 140 8.60 6.07 -30.71
C ALA A 140 9.49 4.94 -30.18
N ARG A 141 10.82 5.02 -30.42
CA ARG A 141 11.81 4.05 -29.97
C ARG A 141 11.98 4.09 -28.44
N VAL A 142 12.01 5.29 -27.88
CA VAL A 142 12.09 5.51 -26.42
C VAL A 142 10.83 4.97 -25.75
N LYS A 143 9.65 5.31 -26.27
CA LYS A 143 8.38 4.79 -25.72
C LYS A 143 8.30 3.26 -25.75
N ALA A 144 8.80 2.61 -26.76
CA ALA A 144 8.85 1.16 -26.86
C ALA A 144 9.75 0.51 -25.77
N ARG A 145 10.68 1.27 -25.19
CA ARG A 145 11.57 0.77 -24.12
C ARG A 145 11.07 0.99 -22.70
N LEU A 146 9.98 1.73 -22.51
CA LEU A 146 9.45 2.01 -21.16
C LEU A 146 9.16 0.74 -20.38
N ALA A 147 8.62 -0.29 -21.04
CA ALA A 147 8.34 -1.58 -20.41
C ALA A 147 9.61 -2.30 -19.92
N ASP A 148 10.72 -2.23 -20.69
CA ASP A 148 12.00 -2.84 -20.32
C ASP A 148 12.58 -2.21 -19.04
N TRP A 149 12.31 -0.93 -18.82
CA TRP A 149 12.71 -0.19 -17.62
C TRP A 149 11.68 -0.25 -16.51
N GLN A 150 10.54 -0.90 -16.73
CA GLN A 150 9.38 -0.87 -15.83
C GLN A 150 8.95 0.58 -15.52
N ALA A 151 9.16 1.48 -16.49
CA ALA A 151 8.86 2.89 -16.37
C ALA A 151 7.39 3.17 -16.71
N VAL A 152 6.78 4.04 -15.91
CA VAL A 152 5.46 4.61 -16.16
C VAL A 152 5.66 6.03 -16.69
N LEU A 153 5.05 6.33 -17.83
CA LEU A 153 4.99 7.68 -18.37
C LEU A 153 3.93 8.46 -17.58
N GLU A 154 4.37 9.39 -16.73
CA GLU A 154 3.47 10.23 -15.92
C GLU A 154 3.00 11.46 -16.68
N GLU A 155 3.90 12.06 -17.47
CA GLU A 155 3.61 13.28 -18.22
C GLU A 155 4.39 13.30 -19.53
N GLU A 156 3.76 13.87 -20.58
CA GLU A 156 4.36 14.11 -21.88
C GLU A 156 3.99 15.52 -22.34
N ARG A 157 5.02 16.35 -22.59
CA ARG A 157 4.85 17.71 -23.08
C ARG A 157 5.60 17.87 -24.41
N PHE A 158 4.87 18.23 -25.45
CA PHE A 158 5.45 18.46 -26.78
C PHE A 158 5.94 19.89 -26.95
N ASP A 159 7.07 20.02 -27.65
CA ASP A 159 7.61 21.29 -28.12
C ASP A 159 7.94 21.23 -29.60
N ALA A 160 8.65 22.24 -30.13
CA ALA A 160 9.00 22.32 -31.55
C ALA A 160 10.04 21.26 -32.00
N GLN A 161 10.75 20.62 -31.08
CA GLN A 161 11.87 19.69 -31.37
C GLN A 161 11.59 18.26 -30.98
N GLY A 162 10.66 18.03 -30.07
CA GLY A 162 10.38 16.71 -29.53
C GLY A 162 9.34 16.71 -28.41
N ALA A 163 9.61 15.92 -27.38
CA ALA A 163 8.79 15.86 -26.19
C ALA A 163 9.64 15.76 -24.92
N GLU A 164 9.26 16.49 -23.88
CA GLU A 164 9.72 16.24 -22.53
C GLU A 164 8.87 15.14 -21.92
N LEU A 165 9.52 14.08 -21.45
CA LEU A 165 8.88 12.95 -20.79
C LEU A 165 9.23 12.97 -19.30
N ARG A 166 8.21 12.85 -18.45
CA ARG A 166 8.36 12.59 -17.03
C ARG A 166 8.04 11.13 -16.77
N LEU A 167 9.01 10.41 -16.21
CA LEU A 167 8.98 8.96 -16.02
C LEU A 167 9.08 8.62 -14.55
N ALA A 168 8.24 7.71 -14.07
CA ALA A 168 8.40 7.05 -12.77
C ALA A 168 8.93 5.64 -13.00
N LEU A 169 10.14 5.32 -12.50
CA LEU A 169 10.77 4.02 -12.70
C LEU A 169 11.46 3.54 -11.42
N PRO A 170 11.66 2.19 -11.24
CA PRO A 170 12.39 1.66 -10.11
C PRO A 170 13.77 2.29 -10.00
N ALA A 171 14.17 2.69 -8.77
CA ALA A 171 15.48 3.33 -8.55
C ALA A 171 16.64 2.49 -9.08
N GLU A 172 16.56 1.18 -8.97
CA GLU A 172 17.55 0.23 -9.50
C GLU A 172 17.66 0.22 -11.04
N ARG A 173 16.61 0.67 -11.75
CA ARG A 173 16.57 0.76 -13.21
C ARG A 173 17.07 2.08 -13.76
N LEU A 174 17.20 3.11 -12.93
CA LEU A 174 17.56 4.47 -13.35
C LEU A 174 18.87 4.50 -14.15
N ALA A 175 19.93 3.87 -13.64
CA ALA A 175 21.23 3.85 -14.30
C ALA A 175 21.21 3.09 -15.65
N GLN A 176 20.42 2.03 -15.75
CA GLN A 176 20.23 1.27 -16.99
C GLN A 176 19.46 2.11 -18.02
N ALA A 177 18.36 2.73 -17.62
CA ALA A 177 17.55 3.59 -18.47
C ALA A 177 18.36 4.78 -18.99
N ALA A 178 19.13 5.44 -18.13
CA ALA A 178 19.98 6.57 -18.52
C ALA A 178 21.02 6.19 -19.59
N ARG A 179 21.69 5.05 -19.44
CA ARG A 179 22.65 4.55 -20.43
C ARG A 179 21.98 4.26 -21.77
N GLN A 180 20.85 3.53 -21.76
CA GLN A 180 20.15 3.15 -22.98
C GLN A 180 19.54 4.36 -23.70
N LEU A 181 19.06 5.37 -22.96
CA LEU A 181 18.60 6.64 -23.54
C LEU A 181 19.75 7.41 -24.21
N ALA A 182 20.91 7.48 -23.55
CA ALA A 182 22.08 8.10 -24.14
C ALA A 182 22.52 7.39 -25.44
N ASP A 183 22.50 6.06 -25.48
CA ASP A 183 22.82 5.27 -26.67
C ASP A 183 21.82 5.52 -27.80
N LEU A 184 20.50 5.50 -27.49
CA LEU A 184 19.44 5.79 -28.47
C LEU A 184 19.54 7.18 -29.07
N GLY A 185 19.84 8.17 -28.25
CA GLY A 185 19.95 9.57 -28.63
C GLY A 185 21.38 10.01 -29.03
N ARG A 186 22.32 9.06 -29.20
CA ARG A 186 23.74 9.36 -29.54
C ARG A 186 24.35 10.39 -28.58
N GLY A 187 24.03 10.29 -27.29
CA GLY A 187 24.47 11.19 -26.23
C GLY A 187 23.64 12.46 -26.04
N GLN A 188 22.63 12.69 -26.88
CA GLN A 188 21.78 13.90 -26.79
C GLN A 188 20.61 13.75 -25.79
N ILE A 189 20.13 12.51 -25.54
CA ILE A 189 19.07 12.27 -24.60
C ILE A 189 19.70 11.98 -23.23
N ARG A 190 19.38 12.83 -22.25
CA ARG A 190 19.84 12.68 -20.87
C ARG A 190 18.65 12.46 -19.96
N LEU A 191 18.75 11.48 -19.06
CA LEU A 191 17.77 11.24 -18.02
C LEU A 191 18.25 11.92 -16.74
N GLU A 192 17.46 12.86 -16.24
CA GLU A 192 17.75 13.62 -15.03
C GLU A 192 16.72 13.27 -13.96
N GLN A 193 17.19 12.90 -12.78
CA GLN A 193 16.31 12.63 -11.63
C GLN A 193 15.80 13.95 -11.07
N ASP A 194 14.49 14.00 -10.73
CA ASP A 194 13.86 15.17 -10.11
C ASP A 194 14.37 15.42 -8.68
#